data_bb1f420042c0cfefde534f5e3d3091c7
#
_entry.id   bb1f420042c0cfefde534f5e3d3091c7
#
_cell.length_a   1.000
_cell.length_b   1.000
_cell.length_c   1.000
_cell.angle_alpha   90.00
_cell.angle_beta   90.00
_cell.angle_gamma   90.00
#
_symmetry.space_group_name_H-M   'P 1'
#
loop_
_entity.id
_entity.type
_entity.pdbx_description
1 polymer ?
#
loop_
_entity_poly.entity_id
_entity_poly.type
_entity_poly.pdbx_seq_one_letter_code
_entity_poly.pdbx_strand_id
1 'polypeptide(L)'
;MASRSAFRRLAPLVAIIGPDGAGKTTTAHYLCSVIANSQYAYLGLGSGALGLKIRQLPWIGAMLERHLSAKASRARTPGERIPGPVTAAVIYLFGRLRWRRFLHMLHVRESGRLVICDRYPQAQIAGLNDGPGLSAAHATGWLTALLARRERNLYIEMAQIPPTLVIRLNVDAHTAWARKPDHDLALIERKVAATAALTFPGARVVEVDAGLPQAQVHAICRQLIETLVSETPGFSSSLEPQVTRVE
;
A
#
# COMPACT_ATOMS: atom_id res chain seq x y z
N MET A 1 3.63 -39.85 21.63
CA MET A 1 4.64 -39.01 20.96
C MET A 1 3.92 -38.03 20.02
N ALA A 2 3.59 -36.86 20.52
CA ALA A 2 2.86 -35.83 19.76
C ALA A 2 3.85 -35.15 18.80
N SER A 3 3.54 -35.25 17.51
CA SER A 3 4.26 -34.58 16.42
C SER A 3 4.41 -33.09 16.75
N ARG A 4 5.64 -32.59 16.85
CA ARG A 4 5.97 -31.19 16.82
C ARG A 4 5.49 -30.64 15.48
N SER A 5 4.30 -30.02 15.48
CA SER A 5 3.81 -29.20 14.38
C SER A 5 4.91 -28.20 14.07
N ALA A 6 5.61 -28.41 12.95
CA ALA A 6 6.59 -27.46 12.45
C ALA A 6 5.85 -26.14 12.25
N PHE A 7 6.18 -25.13 13.03
CA PHE A 7 5.77 -23.75 12.78
C PHE A 7 6.20 -23.43 11.36
N ARG A 8 5.27 -23.49 10.44
CA ARG A 8 5.49 -23.15 9.05
C ARG A 8 5.84 -21.67 9.06
N ARG A 9 7.13 -21.35 8.95
CA ARG A 9 7.59 -19.95 8.91
C ARG A 9 6.91 -19.31 7.70
N LEU A 10 6.21 -18.20 7.95
CA LEU A 10 5.54 -17.45 6.89
C LEU A 10 6.58 -16.98 5.87
N ALA A 11 6.26 -17.05 4.59
CA ALA A 11 7.12 -16.50 3.54
C ALA A 11 7.40 -15.01 3.75
N PRO A 12 8.51 -14.48 3.25
CA PRO A 12 8.83 -13.05 3.39
C PRO A 12 7.75 -12.15 2.81
N LEU A 13 7.54 -11.01 3.45
CA LEU A 13 6.64 -9.94 3.01
C LEU A 13 7.47 -8.67 2.81
N VAL A 14 7.51 -8.19 1.58
CA VAL A 14 8.22 -6.96 1.20
C VAL A 14 7.20 -5.86 0.92
N ALA A 15 7.30 -4.74 1.61
CA ALA A 15 6.48 -3.57 1.37
C ALA A 15 7.29 -2.47 0.68
N ILE A 16 6.80 -1.97 -0.46
CA ILE A 16 7.36 -0.82 -1.14
C ILE A 16 6.53 0.41 -0.80
N ILE A 17 7.14 1.36 -0.12
CA ILE A 17 6.53 2.63 0.28
C ILE A 17 7.25 3.81 -0.33
N GLY A 18 6.61 4.97 -0.35
CA GLY A 18 7.16 6.19 -0.92
C GLY A 18 6.04 7.18 -1.28
N PRO A 19 6.35 8.44 -1.56
CA PRO A 19 5.39 9.42 -2.04
C PRO A 19 4.89 9.09 -3.46
N ASP A 20 3.89 9.83 -3.94
CA ASP A 20 3.47 9.71 -5.33
C ASP A 20 4.62 10.18 -6.24
N GLY A 21 4.81 9.54 -7.38
CA GLY A 21 5.96 9.80 -8.26
C GLY A 21 7.26 9.03 -7.90
N ALA A 22 7.35 8.36 -6.74
CA ALA A 22 8.54 7.58 -6.35
C ALA A 22 8.73 6.26 -7.14
N GLY A 23 7.81 5.85 -8.00
CA GLY A 23 7.98 4.64 -8.82
C GLY A 23 7.59 3.33 -8.12
N LYS A 24 6.88 3.34 -6.99
CA LYS A 24 6.48 2.15 -6.21
C LYS A 24 5.91 1.01 -7.04
N THR A 25 4.86 1.30 -7.80
CA THR A 25 4.14 0.29 -8.60
C THR A 25 5.03 -0.30 -9.69
N THR A 26 5.80 0.54 -10.38
CA THR A 26 6.74 0.13 -11.42
C THR A 26 7.80 -0.81 -10.85
N THR A 27 8.39 -0.42 -9.70
CA THR A 27 9.39 -1.24 -9.00
C THR A 27 8.80 -2.55 -8.51
N ALA A 28 7.58 -2.54 -7.92
CA ALA A 28 6.93 -3.76 -7.47
C ALA A 28 6.66 -4.76 -8.60
N HIS A 29 6.17 -4.28 -9.75
CA HIS A 29 5.95 -5.13 -10.93
C HIS A 29 7.25 -5.69 -11.50
N TYR A 30 8.28 -4.84 -11.62
CA TYR A 30 9.60 -5.30 -12.05
C TYR A 30 10.13 -6.41 -11.12
N LEU A 31 10.10 -6.20 -9.82
CA LEU A 31 10.59 -7.19 -8.87
C LEU A 31 9.83 -8.51 -8.95
N CYS A 32 8.51 -8.47 -9.12
CA CYS A 32 7.72 -9.67 -9.33
C CYS A 32 8.00 -10.38 -10.66
N SER A 33 8.51 -9.68 -11.67
CA SER A 33 8.89 -10.30 -12.95
C SER A 33 10.25 -11.00 -12.92
N VAL A 34 11.14 -10.60 -11.99
CA VAL A 34 12.51 -11.11 -11.91
C VAL A 34 12.79 -11.99 -10.68
N ILE A 35 11.97 -11.93 -9.66
CA ILE A 35 12.08 -12.76 -8.45
C ILE A 35 11.14 -13.96 -8.55
N ALA A 36 11.72 -15.15 -8.62
CA ALA A 36 10.93 -16.38 -8.68
C ALA A 36 10.11 -16.61 -7.40
N ASN A 37 8.99 -17.32 -7.51
CA ASN A 37 8.05 -17.61 -6.43
C ASN A 37 7.56 -16.35 -5.68
N SER A 38 7.48 -15.21 -6.38
CA SER A 38 6.95 -13.96 -5.86
C SER A 38 5.54 -13.69 -6.36
N GLN A 39 4.78 -12.89 -5.61
CA GLN A 39 3.46 -12.41 -6.02
C GLN A 39 3.28 -10.94 -5.66
N TYR A 40 2.77 -10.18 -6.64
CA TYR A 40 2.39 -8.79 -6.44
C TYR A 40 1.08 -8.67 -5.67
N ALA A 41 1.03 -7.77 -4.69
CA ALA A 41 -0.17 -7.42 -3.95
C ALA A 41 -0.38 -5.89 -3.92
N TYR A 42 -1.42 -5.41 -4.59
CA TYR A 42 -1.80 -4.00 -4.51
C TYR A 42 -2.72 -3.77 -3.32
N LEU A 43 -2.25 -3.03 -2.33
CA LEU A 43 -3.01 -2.71 -1.12
C LEU A 43 -3.59 -1.28 -1.13
N GLY A 44 -3.47 -0.54 -2.24
CA GLY A 44 -4.02 0.80 -2.36
C GLY A 44 -5.55 0.85 -2.45
N LEU A 45 -6.11 2.06 -2.28
CA LEU A 45 -7.56 2.32 -2.39
C LEU A 45 -7.97 2.76 -3.80
N GLY A 46 -7.04 3.23 -4.63
CA GLY A 46 -7.30 3.75 -5.98
C GLY A 46 -7.30 2.67 -7.07
N SER A 47 -7.84 3.01 -8.22
CA SER A 47 -7.69 2.40 -9.56
C SER A 47 -7.68 0.87 -9.70
N GLY A 48 -8.14 0.10 -8.74
CA GLY A 48 -8.42 -1.32 -8.97
C GLY A 48 -9.71 -1.50 -9.81
N ALA A 49 -9.96 -2.72 -10.27
CA ALA A 49 -11.14 -3.10 -11.08
C ALA A 49 -12.49 -2.57 -10.55
N LEU A 50 -12.59 -2.26 -9.25
CA LEU A 50 -13.78 -1.66 -8.65
C LEU A 50 -13.92 -0.17 -8.96
N GLY A 51 -12.82 0.59 -8.96
CA GLY A 51 -12.84 2.01 -9.38
C GLY A 51 -13.22 2.13 -10.85
N LEU A 52 -12.71 1.23 -11.69
CA LEU A 52 -13.11 1.11 -13.10
C LEU A 52 -14.57 0.68 -13.26
N LYS A 53 -15.07 -0.28 -12.45
CA LYS A 53 -16.48 -0.70 -12.48
C LYS A 53 -17.44 0.40 -12.01
N ILE A 54 -17.06 1.22 -11.04
CA ILE A 54 -17.85 2.38 -10.61
C ILE A 54 -17.88 3.45 -11.72
N ARG A 55 -16.75 3.66 -12.43
CA ARG A 55 -16.71 4.55 -13.62
C ARG A 55 -17.58 4.06 -14.78
N GLN A 56 -17.76 2.76 -14.92
CA GLN A 56 -18.56 2.14 -15.97
C GLN A 56 -20.07 2.13 -15.71
N LEU A 57 -20.51 2.56 -14.52
CA LEU A 57 -21.95 2.73 -14.24
C LEU A 57 -22.48 3.92 -15.05
N PRO A 58 -23.35 3.68 -16.07
CA PRO A 58 -23.89 4.76 -16.89
C PRO A 58 -24.69 5.73 -16.00
N TRP A 59 -24.52 7.03 -16.23
CA TRP A 59 -25.20 8.15 -15.56
C TRP A 59 -24.78 8.47 -14.11
N ILE A 60 -24.34 7.51 -13.34
CA ILE A 60 -23.98 7.71 -11.92
C ILE A 60 -22.48 7.82 -11.73
N GLY A 61 -21.68 7.16 -12.59
CA GLY A 61 -20.23 7.05 -12.43
C GLY A 61 -19.49 8.39 -12.41
N ALA A 62 -19.69 9.24 -13.41
CA ALA A 62 -18.97 10.51 -13.54
C ALA A 62 -19.42 11.56 -12.53
N MET A 63 -20.71 11.60 -12.18
CA MET A 63 -21.25 12.53 -11.19
C MET A 63 -20.87 12.09 -9.76
N LEU A 64 -20.92 10.79 -9.50
CA LEU A 64 -20.51 10.19 -8.24
C LEU A 64 -18.99 10.32 -8.03
N GLU A 65 -18.19 10.15 -9.10
CA GLU A 65 -16.74 10.32 -9.06
C GLU A 65 -16.34 11.76 -8.72
N ARG A 66 -16.93 12.76 -9.36
CA ARG A 66 -16.63 14.18 -9.09
C ARG A 66 -17.09 14.63 -7.71
N HIS A 67 -18.31 14.26 -7.28
CA HIS A 67 -18.83 14.62 -5.97
C HIS A 67 -18.17 13.84 -4.84
N LEU A 68 -17.89 12.55 -5.03
CA LEU A 68 -17.24 11.71 -4.02
C LEU A 68 -15.75 12.00 -3.92
N SER A 69 -15.05 12.30 -5.03
CA SER A 69 -13.62 12.63 -4.98
C SER A 69 -13.37 13.93 -4.23
N ALA A 70 -14.12 15.00 -4.51
CA ALA A 70 -14.00 16.28 -3.80
C ALA A 70 -14.39 16.15 -2.31
N LYS A 71 -15.49 15.44 -2.01
CA LYS A 71 -15.93 15.19 -0.62
C LYS A 71 -14.99 14.22 0.12
N ALA A 72 -14.47 13.20 -0.56
CA ALA A 72 -13.49 12.29 0.02
C ALA A 72 -12.14 12.95 0.25
N SER A 73 -11.75 13.91 -0.60
CA SER A 73 -10.56 14.74 -0.37
C SER A 73 -10.70 15.56 0.93
N ARG A 74 -11.82 16.26 1.10
CA ARG A 74 -12.10 17.00 2.35
C ARG A 74 -12.12 16.11 3.59
N ALA A 75 -12.74 14.94 3.52
CA ALA A 75 -12.77 13.99 4.62
C ALA A 75 -11.38 13.46 5.03
N ARG A 76 -10.37 13.60 4.15
CA ARG A 76 -8.97 13.19 4.38
C ARG A 76 -8.05 14.36 4.70
N THR A 77 -8.59 15.59 4.74
CA THR A 77 -7.80 16.79 5.01
C THR A 77 -7.85 17.09 6.51
N PRO A 78 -6.70 17.22 7.19
CA PRO A 78 -6.66 17.59 8.61
C PRO A 78 -7.36 18.92 8.87
N GLY A 79 -8.18 18.97 9.93
CA GLY A 79 -8.95 20.16 10.30
C GLY A 79 -10.26 20.37 9.56
N GLU A 80 -10.53 19.63 8.49
CA GLU A 80 -11.81 19.64 7.78
C GLU A 80 -12.87 18.79 8.50
N ARG A 81 -14.12 18.88 8.04
CA ARG A 81 -15.23 18.07 8.56
C ARG A 81 -15.58 16.96 7.56
N ILE A 82 -15.91 15.78 8.07
CA ILE A 82 -16.44 14.70 7.24
C ILE A 82 -17.76 15.17 6.63
N PRO A 83 -17.91 15.19 5.29
CA PRO A 83 -19.07 15.80 4.61
C PRO A 83 -20.41 15.09 4.81
N GLY A 84 -20.48 14.11 5.69
CA GLY A 84 -21.71 13.43 6.06
C GLY A 84 -21.59 11.89 6.11
N PRO A 85 -22.65 11.21 6.58
CA PRO A 85 -22.60 9.77 6.84
C PRO A 85 -22.43 8.91 5.57
N VAL A 86 -22.98 9.35 4.43
CA VAL A 86 -22.82 8.63 3.16
C VAL A 86 -21.35 8.62 2.70
N THR A 87 -20.69 9.79 2.76
CA THR A 87 -19.26 9.87 2.42
C THR A 87 -18.42 9.02 3.37
N ALA A 88 -18.72 9.06 4.68
CA ALA A 88 -18.06 8.23 5.66
C ALA A 88 -18.27 6.72 5.38
N ALA A 89 -19.48 6.31 5.03
CA ALA A 89 -19.77 4.92 4.69
C ALA A 89 -19.00 4.43 3.46
N VAL A 90 -18.90 5.27 2.41
CA VAL A 90 -18.13 4.95 1.20
C VAL A 90 -16.64 4.80 1.53
N ILE A 91 -16.05 5.72 2.30
CA ILE A 91 -14.63 5.65 2.69
C ILE A 91 -14.39 4.40 3.56
N TYR A 92 -15.26 4.12 4.51
CA TYR A 92 -15.20 2.90 5.32
C TYR A 92 -15.29 1.62 4.47
N LEU A 93 -16.17 1.60 3.45
CA LEU A 93 -16.27 0.46 2.53
C LEU A 93 -14.96 0.24 1.77
N PHE A 94 -14.28 1.30 1.32
CA PHE A 94 -12.94 1.18 0.73
C PHE A 94 -11.92 0.63 1.73
N GLY A 95 -11.97 1.04 3.01
CA GLY A 95 -11.18 0.45 4.09
C GLY A 95 -11.43 -1.05 4.24
N ARG A 96 -12.71 -1.49 4.17
CA ARG A 96 -13.08 -2.92 4.19
C ARG A 96 -12.57 -3.69 2.97
N LEU A 97 -12.56 -3.07 1.79
CA LEU A 97 -11.99 -3.67 0.59
C LEU A 97 -10.46 -3.82 0.69
N ARG A 98 -9.78 -2.81 1.25
CA ARG A 98 -8.34 -2.89 1.57
C ARG A 98 -8.08 -4.05 2.54
N TRP A 99 -8.87 -4.17 3.61
CA TRP A 99 -8.79 -5.27 4.57
C TRP A 99 -8.92 -6.64 3.89
N ARG A 100 -9.87 -6.83 2.99
CA ARG A 100 -10.02 -8.09 2.23
C ARG A 100 -8.79 -8.38 1.36
N ARG A 101 -8.22 -7.36 0.69
CA ARG A 101 -6.98 -7.53 -0.07
C ARG A 101 -5.81 -7.90 0.83
N PHE A 102 -5.76 -7.30 2.01
CA PHE A 102 -4.75 -7.59 3.02
C PHE A 102 -4.84 -9.03 3.51
N LEU A 103 -6.03 -9.53 3.82
CA LEU A 103 -6.24 -10.94 4.18
C LEU A 103 -5.87 -11.90 3.04
N HIS A 104 -6.21 -11.56 1.80
CA HIS A 104 -5.80 -12.35 0.64
C HIS A 104 -4.28 -12.38 0.50
N MET A 105 -3.61 -11.27 0.69
CA MET A 105 -2.15 -11.17 0.71
C MET A 105 -1.53 -12.07 1.79
N LEU A 106 -2.10 -12.11 2.99
CA LEU A 106 -1.64 -13.01 4.06
C LEU A 106 -1.81 -14.48 3.68
N HIS A 107 -2.93 -14.86 3.07
CA HIS A 107 -3.16 -16.22 2.58
C HIS A 107 -2.13 -16.63 1.51
N VAL A 108 -1.78 -15.73 0.58
CA VAL A 108 -0.70 -15.96 -0.38
C VAL A 108 0.64 -16.18 0.33
N ARG A 109 0.95 -15.39 1.35
CA ARG A 109 2.14 -15.55 2.18
C ARG A 109 2.17 -16.90 2.90
N GLU A 110 1.02 -17.37 3.43
CA GLU A 110 0.86 -18.66 4.06
C GLU A 110 1.07 -19.84 3.09
N SER A 111 0.76 -19.66 1.81
CA SER A 111 1.04 -20.65 0.77
C SER A 111 2.53 -20.83 0.45
N GLY A 112 3.41 -20.03 1.08
CA GLY A 112 4.87 -20.12 0.90
C GLY A 112 5.40 -19.25 -0.25
N ARG A 113 4.63 -18.28 -0.75
CA ARG A 113 5.06 -17.34 -1.79
C ARG A 113 5.57 -16.03 -1.17
N LEU A 114 6.69 -15.53 -1.66
CA LEU A 114 7.16 -14.18 -1.33
C LEU A 114 6.13 -13.16 -1.83
N VAL A 115 5.68 -12.27 -0.97
CA VAL A 115 4.75 -11.22 -1.37
C VAL A 115 5.48 -9.88 -1.46
N ILE A 116 5.32 -9.22 -2.61
CA ILE A 116 5.79 -7.85 -2.84
C ILE A 116 4.57 -6.97 -2.92
N CYS A 117 4.35 -6.14 -1.91
CA CYS A 117 3.19 -5.27 -1.85
C CYS A 117 3.54 -3.80 -2.09
N ASP A 118 2.67 -3.15 -2.83
CA ASP A 118 2.64 -1.70 -3.03
C ASP A 118 1.56 -1.08 -2.15
N ARG A 119 1.84 0.07 -1.55
CA ARG A 119 0.93 0.83 -0.70
C ARG A 119 0.54 0.11 0.60
N TYR A 120 1.54 -0.30 1.37
CA TYR A 120 1.29 -0.95 2.66
C TYR A 120 0.52 -0.02 3.62
N PRO A 121 -0.57 -0.51 4.26
CA PRO A 121 -1.38 0.31 5.17
C PRO A 121 -0.59 0.66 6.44
N GLN A 122 -0.80 1.88 6.92
CA GLN A 122 -0.23 2.39 8.18
C GLN A 122 -1.32 3.07 9.02
N ALA A 123 -1.14 3.15 10.33
CA ALA A 123 -2.09 3.74 11.27
C ALA A 123 -1.59 5.04 11.94
N GLN A 124 -0.38 5.52 11.56
CA GLN A 124 0.30 6.62 12.24
C GLN A 124 -0.16 7.99 11.72
N ILE A 125 -0.29 8.14 10.40
CA ILE A 125 -0.61 9.42 9.76
C ILE A 125 -1.94 9.27 9.02
N ALA A 126 -2.98 9.88 9.56
CA ALA A 126 -4.31 9.86 8.96
C ALA A 126 -4.35 10.72 7.68
N GLY A 127 -5.07 10.26 6.67
CA GLY A 127 -5.31 10.97 5.40
C GLY A 127 -4.16 10.96 4.40
N LEU A 128 -2.96 10.55 4.78
CA LEU A 128 -1.77 10.53 3.93
C LEU A 128 -1.14 9.13 3.87
N ASN A 129 -0.40 8.87 2.78
CA ASN A 129 0.49 7.70 2.66
C ASN A 129 -0.13 6.39 3.13
N ASP A 130 -1.31 6.07 2.57
CA ASP A 130 -2.03 4.83 2.84
C ASP A 130 -2.54 4.65 4.28
N GLY A 131 -2.68 5.75 5.02
CA GLY A 131 -3.31 5.81 6.33
C GLY A 131 -4.85 5.88 6.30
N PRO A 132 -5.51 5.80 7.49
CA PRO A 132 -6.96 5.88 7.62
C PRO A 132 -7.49 7.23 7.14
N GLY A 133 -8.50 7.21 6.27
CA GLY A 133 -9.01 8.43 5.65
C GLY A 133 -9.87 9.27 6.59
N LEU A 134 -10.84 8.64 7.25
CA LEU A 134 -11.83 9.33 8.09
C LEU A 134 -11.24 9.93 9.37
N SER A 135 -10.15 9.36 9.87
CA SER A 135 -9.49 9.85 11.08
C SER A 135 -8.72 11.16 10.89
N ALA A 136 -8.58 11.64 9.65
CA ALA A 136 -7.93 12.93 9.36
C ALA A 136 -8.85 14.12 9.62
N ALA A 137 -10.16 13.94 9.53
CA ALA A 137 -11.16 15.00 9.64
C ALA A 137 -12.04 14.83 10.88
N HIS A 138 -12.75 15.91 11.26
CA HIS A 138 -13.66 15.88 12.39
C HIS A 138 -15.00 15.23 12.02
N ALA A 139 -15.49 14.32 12.86
CA ALA A 139 -16.79 13.71 12.70
C ALA A 139 -17.92 14.75 12.90
N THR A 140 -18.93 14.71 12.05
CA THR A 140 -20.08 15.61 12.09
C THR A 140 -21.29 15.06 12.86
N GLY A 141 -21.17 13.83 13.41
CA GLY A 141 -22.22 13.18 14.20
C GLY A 141 -21.80 11.77 14.63
N TRP A 142 -22.65 11.13 15.44
CA TRP A 142 -22.34 9.83 16.03
C TRP A 142 -22.03 8.73 15.00
N LEU A 143 -22.76 8.70 13.88
CA LEU A 143 -22.57 7.70 12.82
C LEU A 143 -21.24 7.90 12.09
N THR A 144 -20.86 9.15 11.77
CA THR A 144 -19.56 9.45 11.17
C THR A 144 -18.42 9.12 12.14
N ALA A 145 -18.59 9.39 13.43
CA ALA A 145 -17.62 9.04 14.47
C ALA A 145 -17.45 7.51 14.60
N LEU A 146 -18.56 6.77 14.58
CA LEU A 146 -18.54 5.31 14.61
C LEU A 146 -17.80 4.72 13.41
N LEU A 147 -18.08 5.22 12.20
CA LEU A 147 -17.44 4.75 10.97
C LEU A 147 -15.94 5.10 10.95
N ALA A 148 -15.57 6.30 11.39
CA ALA A 148 -14.17 6.70 11.51
C ALA A 148 -13.40 5.80 12.50
N ARG A 149 -13.98 5.51 13.66
CA ARG A 149 -13.40 4.59 14.64
C ARG A 149 -13.24 3.18 14.07
N ARG A 150 -14.26 2.66 13.38
CA ARG A 150 -14.20 1.33 12.76
C ARG A 150 -13.16 1.26 11.65
N GLU A 151 -13.07 2.30 10.80
CA GLU A 151 -12.02 2.36 9.78
C GLU A 151 -10.64 2.36 10.43
N ARG A 152 -10.41 3.22 11.43
CA ARG A 152 -9.12 3.29 12.13
C ARG A 152 -8.71 1.95 12.71
N ASN A 153 -9.62 1.20 13.31
CA ASN A 153 -9.33 -0.11 13.87
C ASN A 153 -8.84 -1.09 12.79
N LEU A 154 -9.41 -1.09 11.58
CA LEU A 154 -8.92 -1.91 10.47
C LEU A 154 -7.45 -1.58 10.13
N TYR A 155 -7.07 -0.30 10.14
CA TYR A 155 -5.69 0.11 9.86
C TYR A 155 -4.74 -0.27 11.01
N ILE A 156 -5.19 -0.17 12.26
CA ILE A 156 -4.42 -0.63 13.42
C ILE A 156 -4.17 -2.14 13.32
N GLU A 157 -5.19 -2.93 13.02
CA GLU A 157 -5.06 -4.38 12.85
C GLU A 157 -4.08 -4.74 11.71
N MET A 158 -4.17 -4.07 10.55
CA MET A 158 -3.21 -4.26 9.46
C MET A 158 -1.77 -3.89 9.86
N ALA A 159 -1.60 -2.78 10.58
CA ALA A 159 -0.30 -2.30 11.01
C ALA A 159 0.37 -3.18 12.09
N GLN A 160 -0.40 -4.03 12.79
CA GLN A 160 0.14 -5.01 13.75
C GLN A 160 0.88 -6.17 13.09
N ILE A 161 0.73 -6.35 11.78
CA ILE A 161 1.44 -7.38 11.02
C ILE A 161 2.56 -6.69 10.22
N PRO A 162 3.78 -6.57 10.76
CA PRO A 162 4.85 -5.86 10.07
C PRO A 162 5.33 -6.63 8.84
N PRO A 163 5.75 -5.94 7.76
CA PRO A 163 6.51 -6.55 6.69
C PRO A 163 7.84 -7.12 7.20
N THR A 164 8.38 -8.11 6.51
CA THR A 164 9.74 -8.58 6.78
C THR A 164 10.77 -7.52 6.36
N LEU A 165 10.52 -6.86 5.22
CA LEU A 165 11.34 -5.79 4.67
C LEU A 165 10.42 -4.66 4.18
N VAL A 166 10.76 -3.43 4.54
CA VAL A 166 10.18 -2.22 3.96
C VAL A 166 11.24 -1.54 3.11
N ILE A 167 11.00 -1.41 1.82
CA ILE A 167 11.81 -0.60 0.90
C ILE A 167 11.14 0.77 0.81
N ARG A 168 11.80 1.79 1.37
CA ARG A 168 11.34 3.17 1.32
C ARG A 168 12.00 3.85 0.13
N LEU A 169 11.20 4.16 -0.89
CA LEU A 169 11.64 4.91 -2.05
C LEU A 169 11.57 6.41 -1.74
N ASN A 170 12.72 7.01 -1.52
CA ASN A 170 12.85 8.44 -1.25
C ASN A 170 13.05 9.20 -2.56
N VAL A 171 12.32 10.29 -2.72
CA VAL A 171 12.46 11.21 -3.83
C VAL A 171 12.13 12.61 -3.33
N ASP A 172 12.82 13.61 -3.82
CA ASP A 172 12.47 15.01 -3.54
C ASP A 172 11.14 15.40 -4.17
N ALA A 173 10.49 16.42 -3.61
CA ALA A 173 9.14 16.81 -4.02
C ALA A 173 9.07 17.32 -5.46
N HIS A 174 10.09 18.03 -5.93
CA HIS A 174 10.12 18.58 -7.29
C HIS A 174 10.27 17.47 -8.33
N THR A 175 11.18 16.50 -8.10
CA THR A 175 11.35 15.31 -8.94
C THR A 175 10.08 14.46 -8.95
N ALA A 176 9.43 14.27 -7.80
CA ALA A 176 8.18 13.54 -7.70
C ALA A 176 7.05 14.24 -8.47
N TRP A 177 6.96 15.56 -8.37
CA TRP A 177 5.99 16.39 -9.07
C TRP A 177 6.25 16.40 -10.58
N ALA A 178 7.49 16.54 -11.03
CA ALA A 178 7.84 16.46 -12.44
C ALA A 178 7.40 15.15 -13.11
N ARG A 179 7.38 14.03 -12.34
CA ARG A 179 6.88 12.73 -12.81
C ARG A 179 5.35 12.62 -12.77
N LYS A 180 4.66 13.50 -12.01
CA LYS A 180 3.20 13.54 -11.86
C LYS A 180 2.71 14.98 -11.73
N PRO A 181 2.76 15.79 -12.78
CA PRO A 181 2.44 17.22 -12.74
C PRO A 181 0.94 17.53 -12.55
N ASP A 182 0.09 16.52 -12.65
CA ASP A 182 -1.35 16.59 -12.37
C ASP A 182 -1.68 16.64 -10.86
N HIS A 183 -0.68 16.45 -10.00
CA HIS A 183 -0.82 16.54 -8.55
C HIS A 183 -0.39 17.92 -8.03
N ASP A 184 -1.02 18.37 -6.95
CA ASP A 184 -0.61 19.57 -6.22
C ASP A 184 0.75 19.37 -5.56
N LEU A 185 1.70 20.28 -5.83
CA LEU A 185 3.07 20.23 -5.29
C LEU A 185 3.06 20.24 -3.74
N ALA A 186 2.25 21.11 -3.12
CA ALA A 186 2.17 21.18 -1.66
C ALA A 186 1.66 19.87 -1.03
N LEU A 187 0.77 19.14 -1.74
CA LEU A 187 0.35 17.81 -1.30
C LEU A 187 1.48 16.78 -1.44
N ILE A 188 2.29 16.87 -2.49
CA ILE A 188 3.46 16.00 -2.69
C ILE A 188 4.49 16.25 -1.59
N GLU A 189 4.82 17.50 -1.29
CA GLU A 189 5.74 17.88 -0.20
C GLU A 189 5.29 17.28 1.15
N ARG A 190 4.00 17.43 1.47
CA ARG A 190 3.42 16.82 2.67
C ARG A 190 3.54 15.29 2.66
N LYS A 191 3.36 14.62 1.51
CA LYS A 191 3.51 13.17 1.39
C LYS A 191 4.96 12.73 1.50
N VAL A 192 5.91 13.50 0.98
CA VAL A 192 7.35 13.26 1.16
C VAL A 192 7.73 13.31 2.64
N ALA A 193 7.37 14.39 3.32
CA ALA A 193 7.62 14.55 4.76
C ALA A 193 6.95 13.44 5.59
N ALA A 194 5.69 13.12 5.27
CA ALA A 194 4.96 12.05 5.92
C ALA A 194 5.59 10.67 5.68
N THR A 195 6.12 10.39 4.47
CA THR A 195 6.82 9.13 4.19
C THR A 195 8.06 8.98 5.07
N ALA A 196 8.84 10.03 5.22
CA ALA A 196 10.05 10.02 6.05
C ALA A 196 9.75 9.77 7.54
N ALA A 197 8.60 10.25 8.03
CA ALA A 197 8.18 10.10 9.42
C ALA A 197 7.57 8.72 9.75
N LEU A 198 7.20 7.90 8.74
CA LEU A 198 6.60 6.58 8.99
C LEU A 198 7.62 5.63 9.62
N THR A 199 7.17 4.89 10.62
CA THR A 199 7.93 3.81 11.26
C THR A 199 7.20 2.48 11.09
N PHE A 200 7.96 1.39 11.04
CA PHE A 200 7.40 0.04 10.93
C PHE A 200 8.04 -0.85 11.99
N PRO A 201 7.57 -0.79 13.24
CA PRO A 201 8.10 -1.60 14.33
C PRO A 201 8.08 -3.09 13.98
N GLY A 202 9.21 -3.76 14.13
CA GLY A 202 9.37 -5.18 13.79
C GLY A 202 9.73 -5.46 12.32
N ALA A 203 9.79 -4.45 11.45
CA ALA A 203 10.26 -4.58 10.09
C ALA A 203 11.70 -4.08 9.92
N ARG A 204 12.47 -4.71 9.04
CA ARG A 204 13.72 -4.11 8.52
C ARG A 204 13.34 -3.01 7.53
N VAL A 205 13.72 -1.77 7.76
CA VAL A 205 13.47 -0.64 6.85
C VAL A 205 14.77 -0.29 6.14
N VAL A 206 14.74 -0.23 4.80
CA VAL A 206 15.87 0.19 3.97
C VAL A 206 15.42 1.33 3.07
N GLU A 207 16.21 2.39 3.06
CA GLU A 207 15.97 3.58 2.24
C GLU A 207 16.69 3.47 0.91
N VAL A 208 16.00 3.77 -0.17
CA VAL A 208 16.51 3.75 -1.54
C VAL A 208 16.22 5.09 -2.19
N ASP A 209 17.26 5.72 -2.74
CA ASP A 209 17.09 6.96 -3.50
C ASP A 209 16.40 6.68 -4.84
N ALA A 210 15.14 7.09 -4.92
CA ALA A 210 14.32 6.98 -6.12
C ALA A 210 14.54 8.17 -7.09
N GLY A 211 15.42 9.10 -6.79
CA GLY A 211 15.93 10.11 -7.72
C GLY A 211 16.89 9.51 -8.75
N LEU A 212 17.54 8.40 -8.43
CA LEU A 212 18.43 7.67 -9.33
C LEU A 212 17.70 7.17 -10.60
N PRO A 213 18.46 6.85 -11.67
CA PRO A 213 17.92 6.18 -12.84
C PRO A 213 17.18 4.90 -12.47
N GLN A 214 16.02 4.67 -13.09
CA GLN A 214 15.13 3.55 -12.76
C GLN A 214 15.81 2.19 -12.72
N ALA A 215 16.74 1.93 -13.67
CA ALA A 215 17.50 0.68 -13.71
C ALA A 215 18.38 0.46 -12.46
N GLN A 216 18.95 1.54 -11.90
CA GLN A 216 19.73 1.46 -10.67
C GLN A 216 18.83 1.21 -9.46
N VAL A 217 17.70 1.91 -9.34
CA VAL A 217 16.69 1.67 -8.28
C VAL A 217 16.25 0.20 -8.32
N HIS A 218 15.95 -0.31 -9.50
CA HIS A 218 15.54 -1.70 -9.69
C HIS A 218 16.62 -2.70 -9.27
N ALA A 219 17.89 -2.45 -9.64
CA ALA A 219 19.02 -3.31 -9.26
C ALA A 219 19.22 -3.34 -7.74
N ILE A 220 19.19 -2.18 -7.09
CA ILE A 220 19.30 -2.08 -5.62
C ILE A 220 18.15 -2.83 -4.94
N CYS A 221 16.90 -2.58 -5.36
CA CYS A 221 15.74 -3.23 -4.77
C CYS A 221 15.76 -4.75 -4.96
N ARG A 222 16.20 -5.23 -6.14
CA ARG A 222 16.39 -6.66 -6.41
C ARG A 222 17.41 -7.27 -5.47
N GLN A 223 18.59 -6.66 -5.33
CA GLN A 223 19.65 -7.15 -4.44
C GLN A 223 19.16 -7.24 -2.98
N LEU A 224 18.40 -6.26 -2.50
CA LEU A 224 17.81 -6.28 -1.15
C LEU A 224 16.89 -7.49 -0.93
N ILE A 225 16.08 -7.84 -1.93
CA ILE A 225 15.18 -9.00 -1.84
C ILE A 225 15.97 -10.31 -1.95
N GLU A 226 16.94 -10.42 -2.84
CA GLU A 226 17.80 -11.60 -2.96
C GLU A 226 18.57 -11.87 -1.66
N THR A 227 19.08 -10.83 -1.01
CA THR A 227 19.69 -10.93 0.33
C THR A 227 18.68 -11.39 1.36
N LEU A 228 17.45 -10.82 1.39
CA LEU A 228 16.39 -11.22 2.31
C LEU A 228 16.04 -12.71 2.13
N VAL A 229 15.93 -13.15 0.90
CA VAL A 229 15.61 -14.55 0.56
C VAL A 229 16.72 -15.48 1.04
N SER A 230 17.99 -15.14 0.83
CA SER A 230 19.14 -15.95 1.28
C SER A 230 19.24 -16.01 2.82
N GLU A 231 18.85 -14.96 3.51
CA GLU A 231 18.83 -14.88 4.98
C GLU A 231 17.63 -15.59 5.61
N THR A 232 16.60 -15.98 4.81
CA THR A 232 15.36 -16.57 5.34
C THR A 232 15.45 -18.10 5.34
N PRO A 233 15.73 -18.77 6.48
CA PRO A 233 15.88 -20.23 6.54
C PRO A 233 14.58 -20.94 6.12
N GLY A 234 14.69 -21.89 5.20
CA GLY A 234 13.55 -22.69 4.71
C GLY A 234 12.70 -22.00 3.63
N PHE A 235 13.06 -20.79 3.21
CA PHE A 235 12.56 -20.18 1.99
C PHE A 235 13.61 -20.37 0.89
N SER A 236 13.55 -21.51 0.20
CA SER A 236 14.37 -21.75 -1.00
C SER A 236 13.63 -21.15 -2.18
N SER A 237 14.11 -20.05 -2.71
CA SER A 237 13.78 -19.65 -4.06
C SER A 237 14.58 -20.60 -4.98
N SER A 238 13.92 -21.59 -5.55
CA SER A 238 14.40 -22.11 -6.82
C SER A 238 14.36 -20.95 -7.80
N LEU A 239 15.54 -20.37 -8.07
CA LEU A 239 15.74 -19.20 -8.92
C LEU A 239 15.57 -19.56 -10.43
N GLU A 240 14.63 -20.43 -10.76
CA GLU A 240 14.26 -20.65 -12.14
C GLU A 240 13.05 -19.79 -12.49
N PRO A 241 13.19 -18.83 -13.41
CA PRO A 241 12.06 -18.10 -13.93
C PRO A 241 11.15 -19.09 -14.65
N GLN A 242 9.90 -19.22 -14.19
CA GLN A 242 8.88 -19.88 -15.00
C GLN A 242 8.65 -18.98 -16.23
N VAL A 243 9.28 -19.36 -17.35
CA VAL A 243 8.94 -18.82 -18.66
C VAL A 243 7.51 -19.29 -18.95
N THR A 244 6.55 -18.42 -18.69
CA THR A 244 5.18 -18.61 -19.14
C THR A 244 5.21 -18.50 -20.66
N ARG A 245 5.22 -19.64 -21.36
CA ARG A 245 4.92 -19.68 -22.79
C ARG A 245 3.49 -19.16 -22.94
N VAL A 246 3.36 -18.01 -23.53
CA VAL A 246 2.10 -17.51 -24.08
C VAL A 246 1.90 -18.28 -25.38
N GLU A 247 0.95 -19.22 -25.41
CA GLU A 247 0.32 -19.73 -26.62
C GLU A 247 -0.86 -18.82 -26.98
#